data_a0fa34f2733ac4601d5a9d40e7663a68
#
_entry.id   a0fa34f2733ac4601d5a9d40e7663a68
#
_cell.length_a   1.000
_cell.length_b   1.000
_cell.length_c   1.000
_cell.angle_alpha   90.00
_cell.angle_beta   90.00
_cell.angle_gamma   90.00
#
_symmetry.space_group_name_H-M   'P 1'
#
loop_
_entity.id
_entity.type
_entity.pdbx_description
1 polymer ?
#
loop_
_entity_poly.entity_id
_entity_poly.type
_entity_poly.pdbx_seq_one_letter_code
_entity_poly.pdbx_strand_id
1 'polypeptide(L)'
;MTVRRFIQFVLCIVLAGMTVQANAWIRSPAVNFAVLPPGTAHPEGLTVDAQGNIYVADFDVSKSSGPGNVVVFSAAGKLLRKLDVQGSSNLLLGLAFQPQTNALLVLDLGSARVLKVDPLTGASSVFASLPSGAGPNALTFDNLGNVYVSDSFLATIWRISAAGGAPAPWVSNPFLGTTGVPPFGANGLAFNNARTAMFVANTGNDTVVKIPVQSGFTAGTPEVFVNSINGADGLIIDASDNVWVAANQADEIVVVDPSGRAIAKLGDFEGIDEHGTPVGLLFPASLVFSNGFVYVTNLSLDLRLFGAPTVDSQWAAEVTRYNVARIRAQIPPLREIEHDAH
;
A
#
# COMPACT_ATOMS: atom_id res chain seq x y z
N MET A 1 -67.82 49.98 -31.58
CA MET A 1 -67.63 48.70 -30.90
C MET A 1 -66.34 48.11 -31.38
N THR A 2 -65.28 48.21 -30.58
CA THR A 2 -63.92 47.83 -30.99
C THR A 2 -63.46 46.66 -30.11
N VAL A 3 -63.29 45.48 -30.69
CA VAL A 3 -62.86 44.28 -30.00
C VAL A 3 -61.31 44.29 -29.99
N ARG A 4 -60.73 44.46 -28.79
CA ARG A 4 -59.30 44.29 -28.57
C ARG A 4 -58.98 42.78 -28.40
N ARG A 5 -58.20 42.26 -29.33
CA ARG A 5 -57.59 40.92 -29.19
C ARG A 5 -56.36 41.03 -28.30
N PHE A 6 -56.33 40.36 -27.12
CA PHE A 6 -55.16 40.11 -26.33
C PHE A 6 -54.39 38.93 -26.93
N ILE A 7 -53.17 39.16 -27.35
CA ILE A 7 -52.24 38.11 -27.74
C ILE A 7 -51.42 37.80 -26.47
N GLN A 8 -51.62 36.63 -25.85
CA GLN A 8 -50.74 36.09 -24.82
C GLN A 8 -49.52 35.46 -25.48
N PHE A 9 -48.34 36.07 -25.27
CA PHE A 9 -47.07 35.46 -25.57
C PHE A 9 -46.73 34.47 -24.43
N VAL A 10 -46.75 33.17 -24.69
CA VAL A 10 -46.22 32.14 -23.81
C VAL A 10 -44.72 32.07 -24.09
N LEU A 11 -43.94 32.60 -23.16
CA LEU A 11 -42.46 32.46 -23.19
C LEU A 11 -42.09 31.09 -22.70
N CYS A 12 -41.85 30.12 -23.58
CA CYS A 12 -41.24 28.83 -23.21
C CYS A 12 -39.75 29.07 -22.94
N ILE A 13 -39.40 29.13 -21.67
CA ILE A 13 -38.00 29.04 -21.22
C ILE A 13 -37.57 27.58 -21.36
N VAL A 14 -36.84 27.26 -22.41
CA VAL A 14 -36.13 26.00 -22.52
C VAL A 14 -34.93 26.11 -21.60
N LEU A 15 -35.01 25.54 -20.39
CA LEU A 15 -33.86 25.28 -19.55
C LEU A 15 -33.08 24.15 -20.25
N ALA A 16 -32.07 24.52 -21.02
CA ALA A 16 -31.01 23.59 -21.39
C ALA A 16 -30.27 23.18 -20.11
N GLY A 17 -30.65 22.07 -19.57
CA GLY A 17 -29.91 21.44 -18.45
C GLY A 17 -28.52 21.09 -18.96
N MET A 18 -27.53 21.92 -18.65
CA MET A 18 -26.13 21.52 -18.74
C MET A 18 -25.94 20.40 -17.73
N THR A 19 -26.00 19.17 -18.19
CA THR A 19 -25.50 18.03 -17.40
C THR A 19 -24.00 18.20 -17.31
N VAL A 20 -23.53 18.77 -16.21
CA VAL A 20 -22.12 18.68 -15.82
C VAL A 20 -21.87 17.20 -15.57
N GLN A 21 -21.32 16.50 -16.56
CA GLN A 21 -20.80 15.16 -16.34
C GLN A 21 -19.62 15.31 -15.36
N ALA A 22 -19.84 14.93 -14.12
CA ALA A 22 -18.75 14.75 -13.20
C ALA A 22 -17.78 13.73 -13.84
N ASN A 23 -16.53 14.13 -14.07
CA ASN A 23 -15.48 13.26 -14.54
C ASN A 23 -15.16 12.28 -13.42
N ALA A 24 -15.96 11.23 -13.28
CA ALA A 24 -15.65 10.14 -12.40
C ALA A 24 -14.47 9.36 -12.99
N TRP A 25 -13.48 9.02 -12.13
CA TRP A 25 -12.41 8.11 -12.51
C TRP A 25 -13.01 6.77 -12.97
N ILE A 26 -12.51 6.25 -14.11
CA ILE A 26 -12.80 4.87 -14.49
C ILE A 26 -11.95 3.99 -13.56
N ARG A 27 -12.58 3.34 -12.59
CA ARG A 27 -11.89 2.47 -11.64
C ARG A 27 -11.92 1.03 -12.15
N SER A 28 -10.74 0.39 -12.21
CA SER A 28 -10.69 -1.07 -12.37
C SER A 28 -11.10 -1.70 -11.04
N PRO A 29 -12.06 -2.65 -11.03
CA PRO A 29 -12.53 -3.25 -9.79
C PRO A 29 -11.43 -4.10 -9.13
N ALA A 30 -11.41 -4.10 -7.81
CA ALA A 30 -10.67 -5.06 -7.01
C ALA A 30 -11.53 -6.31 -6.82
N VAL A 31 -10.97 -7.48 -7.09
CA VAL A 31 -11.66 -8.76 -6.89
C VAL A 31 -10.92 -9.62 -5.88
N ASN A 32 -11.64 -10.40 -5.11
CA ASN A 32 -11.04 -11.33 -4.16
C ASN A 32 -10.10 -12.30 -4.88
N PHE A 33 -8.85 -12.40 -4.40
CA PHE A 33 -7.88 -13.36 -4.90
C PHE A 33 -7.78 -14.58 -3.98
N ALA A 34 -7.62 -14.36 -2.68
CA ALA A 34 -7.48 -15.42 -1.70
C ALA A 34 -7.90 -14.94 -0.31
N VAL A 35 -8.56 -15.82 0.43
CA VAL A 35 -8.94 -15.60 1.83
C VAL A 35 -7.88 -16.23 2.73
N LEU A 36 -7.45 -15.52 3.75
CA LEU A 36 -6.47 -16.00 4.72
C LEU A 36 -7.06 -17.17 5.55
N PRO A 37 -6.22 -18.14 5.95
CA PRO A 37 -6.67 -19.25 6.77
C PRO A 37 -7.01 -18.79 8.21
N PRO A 38 -7.83 -19.55 8.94
CA PRO A 38 -8.11 -19.25 10.35
C PRO A 38 -6.86 -19.08 11.21
N GLY A 39 -6.92 -18.14 12.15
CA GLY A 39 -5.83 -17.81 13.07
C GLY A 39 -4.77 -16.92 12.44
N THR A 40 -5.11 -16.22 11.37
CA THR A 40 -4.38 -15.08 10.80
C THR A 40 -5.32 -13.89 10.69
N ALA A 41 -4.81 -12.68 10.83
CA ALA A 41 -5.58 -11.45 10.77
C ALA A 41 -4.71 -10.31 10.25
N HIS A 42 -5.36 -9.27 9.72
CA HIS A 42 -4.71 -8.03 9.32
C HIS A 42 -3.51 -8.27 8.38
N PRO A 43 -3.71 -8.84 7.15
CA PRO A 43 -2.61 -9.01 6.18
C PRO A 43 -2.04 -7.64 5.83
N GLU A 44 -0.73 -7.50 6.00
CA GLU A 44 -0.05 -6.22 5.77
C GLU A 44 0.90 -6.31 4.59
N GLY A 45 2.10 -6.84 4.77
CA GLY A 45 3.08 -6.98 3.71
C GLY A 45 2.78 -8.13 2.76
N LEU A 46 3.10 -7.95 1.48
CA LEU A 46 3.09 -9.06 0.52
C LEU A 46 4.26 -8.98 -0.45
N THR A 47 4.68 -10.16 -0.93
CA THR A 47 5.69 -10.31 -1.98
C THR A 47 5.39 -11.52 -2.85
N VAL A 48 6.12 -11.68 -3.95
CA VAL A 48 5.95 -12.76 -4.91
C VAL A 48 7.27 -13.47 -5.16
N ASP A 49 7.25 -14.81 -5.26
CA ASP A 49 8.41 -15.58 -5.67
C ASP A 49 8.48 -15.74 -7.21
N ALA A 50 9.57 -16.35 -7.70
CA ALA A 50 9.79 -16.58 -9.12
C ALA A 50 8.74 -17.54 -9.76
N GLN A 51 7.99 -18.28 -8.97
CA GLN A 51 6.92 -19.17 -9.42
C GLN A 51 5.55 -18.46 -9.43
N GLY A 52 5.51 -17.19 -9.01
CA GLY A 52 4.28 -16.41 -8.89
C GLY A 52 3.47 -16.72 -7.62
N ASN A 53 4.03 -17.42 -6.64
CA ASN A 53 3.38 -17.62 -5.36
C ASN A 53 3.41 -16.32 -4.55
N ILE A 54 2.29 -16.00 -3.91
CA ILE A 54 2.12 -14.79 -3.11
C ILE A 54 2.36 -15.12 -1.63
N TYR A 55 3.30 -14.42 -1.02
CA TYR A 55 3.61 -14.49 0.40
C TYR A 55 3.03 -13.27 1.11
N VAL A 56 2.33 -13.48 2.21
CA VAL A 56 1.60 -12.45 2.96
C VAL A 56 2.01 -12.52 4.42
N ALA A 57 2.50 -11.42 4.98
CA ALA A 57 2.75 -11.29 6.40
C ALA A 57 1.48 -10.82 7.13
N ASP A 58 1.25 -11.31 8.35
CA ASP A 58 0.15 -10.85 9.18
C ASP A 58 0.60 -9.86 10.26
N PHE A 59 -0.17 -8.80 10.43
CA PHE A 59 -0.05 -7.80 11.48
C PHE A 59 -1.14 -8.07 12.54
N ASP A 60 -1.03 -9.19 13.24
CA ASP A 60 -2.11 -9.69 14.10
C ASP A 60 -2.16 -8.97 15.46
N VAL A 61 -2.76 -7.78 15.46
CA VAL A 61 -2.97 -6.97 16.69
C VAL A 61 -3.95 -7.62 17.66
N SER A 62 -4.67 -8.67 17.27
CA SER A 62 -5.56 -9.41 18.17
C SER A 62 -4.82 -10.33 19.14
N LYS A 63 -3.58 -10.70 18.81
CA LYS A 63 -2.71 -11.49 19.67
C LYS A 63 -1.84 -10.59 20.56
N SER A 64 -1.55 -11.03 21.74
CA SER A 64 -0.66 -10.33 22.70
C SER A 64 0.82 -10.71 22.53
N SER A 65 1.14 -11.77 21.79
CA SER A 65 2.51 -12.26 21.58
C SER A 65 2.59 -13.13 20.31
N GLY A 66 3.82 -13.28 19.78
CA GLY A 66 4.10 -14.09 18.59
C GLY A 66 4.02 -15.60 18.82
N PRO A 67 4.36 -16.40 17.78
CA PRO A 67 4.91 -15.94 16.52
C PRO A 67 3.88 -15.33 15.57
N GLY A 68 4.31 -14.40 14.71
CA GLY A 68 3.56 -13.94 13.57
C GLY A 68 3.56 -14.97 12.44
N ASN A 69 2.69 -14.78 11.46
CA ASN A 69 2.53 -15.74 10.37
C ASN A 69 2.96 -15.16 9.03
N VAL A 70 3.48 -16.02 8.16
CA VAL A 70 3.55 -15.78 6.72
C VAL A 70 2.68 -16.82 6.02
N VAL A 71 1.66 -16.35 5.29
CA VAL A 71 0.74 -17.19 4.53
C VAL A 71 1.18 -17.21 3.08
N VAL A 72 1.20 -18.40 2.47
CA VAL A 72 1.66 -18.57 1.08
C VAL A 72 0.52 -19.11 0.23
N PHE A 73 0.18 -18.38 -0.83
CA PHE A 73 -0.78 -18.79 -1.83
C PHE A 73 -0.08 -19.08 -3.17
N SER A 74 -0.59 -20.03 -3.93
CA SER A 74 -0.16 -20.20 -5.33
C SER A 74 -0.60 -19.01 -6.19
N ALA A 75 -0.05 -18.87 -7.39
CA ALA A 75 -0.51 -17.90 -8.39
C ALA A 75 -2.01 -18.00 -8.74
N ALA A 76 -2.65 -19.13 -8.43
CA ALA A 76 -4.09 -19.35 -8.61
C ALA A 76 -4.92 -19.07 -7.34
N GLY A 77 -4.32 -18.56 -6.26
CA GLY A 77 -5.02 -18.25 -5.00
C GLY A 77 -5.26 -19.46 -4.09
N LYS A 78 -4.67 -20.62 -4.40
CA LYS A 78 -4.79 -21.80 -3.52
C LYS A 78 -3.80 -21.65 -2.34
N LEU A 79 -4.28 -21.82 -1.11
CA LEU A 79 -3.42 -21.90 0.08
C LEU A 79 -2.42 -23.05 -0.07
N LEU A 80 -1.14 -22.71 0.02
CA LEU A 80 -0.03 -23.67 0.01
C LEU A 80 0.49 -23.95 1.40
N ARG A 81 0.71 -22.88 2.21
CA ARG A 81 1.28 -22.97 3.56
C ARG A 81 0.80 -21.81 4.42
N LYS A 82 0.76 -22.06 5.72
CA LYS A 82 0.78 -21.08 6.80
C LYS A 82 2.01 -21.38 7.65
N LEU A 83 2.91 -20.41 7.73
CA LEU A 83 4.19 -20.56 8.40
C LEU A 83 4.18 -19.72 9.69
N ASP A 84 4.44 -20.32 10.82
CA ASP A 84 4.76 -19.61 12.05
C ASP A 84 6.22 -19.15 11.95
N VAL A 85 6.48 -17.85 11.93
CA VAL A 85 7.84 -17.29 11.85
C VAL A 85 8.49 -17.40 13.22
N GLN A 86 9.32 -18.41 13.40
CA GLN A 86 9.89 -18.76 14.70
C GLN A 86 10.70 -17.60 15.30
N GLY A 87 10.46 -17.28 16.57
CA GLY A 87 11.15 -16.22 17.30
C GLY A 87 10.74 -14.80 16.92
N SER A 88 9.71 -14.61 16.09
CA SER A 88 9.13 -13.30 15.81
C SER A 88 8.11 -12.87 16.87
N SER A 89 7.74 -11.61 16.86
CA SER A 89 6.50 -11.12 17.45
C SER A 89 5.29 -11.47 16.55
N ASN A 90 4.08 -11.13 17.01
CA ASN A 90 2.83 -11.26 16.24
C ASN A 90 2.64 -10.13 15.21
N LEU A 91 3.54 -9.15 15.15
CA LEU A 91 3.39 -7.94 14.32
C LEU A 91 4.41 -7.97 13.17
N LEU A 92 4.10 -8.74 12.12
CA LEU A 92 4.93 -8.80 10.92
C LEU A 92 4.36 -7.82 9.89
N LEU A 93 5.26 -7.07 9.26
CA LEU A 93 4.93 -6.09 8.22
C LEU A 93 5.58 -6.47 6.89
N GLY A 94 6.32 -5.54 6.27
CA GLY A 94 6.91 -5.74 4.96
C GLY A 94 7.77 -7.00 4.84
N LEU A 95 7.72 -7.64 3.69
CA LEU A 95 8.57 -8.78 3.36
C LEU A 95 8.99 -8.74 1.89
N ALA A 96 10.18 -9.23 1.60
CA ALA A 96 10.65 -9.32 0.21
C ALA A 96 11.74 -10.37 0.05
N PHE A 97 11.83 -10.94 -1.15
CA PHE A 97 12.96 -11.78 -1.54
C PHE A 97 14.15 -10.92 -1.95
N GLN A 98 15.30 -11.13 -1.30
CA GLN A 98 16.54 -10.44 -1.66
C GLN A 98 17.02 -10.90 -3.04
N PRO A 99 17.19 -10.00 -4.02
CA PRO A 99 17.40 -10.41 -5.42
C PRO A 99 18.62 -11.31 -5.65
N GLN A 100 19.74 -11.10 -4.94
CA GLN A 100 20.99 -11.82 -5.17
C GLN A 100 21.03 -13.20 -4.51
N THR A 101 20.32 -13.39 -3.41
CA THR A 101 20.40 -14.60 -2.58
C THR A 101 19.10 -15.39 -2.58
N ASN A 102 18.01 -14.81 -3.05
CA ASN A 102 16.64 -15.32 -2.92
C ASN A 102 16.23 -15.62 -1.47
N ALA A 103 16.87 -14.95 -0.50
CA ALA A 103 16.49 -15.05 0.90
C ALA A 103 15.20 -14.25 1.15
N LEU A 104 14.23 -14.85 1.82
CA LEU A 104 13.04 -14.14 2.28
C LEU A 104 13.41 -13.33 3.54
N LEU A 105 13.32 -12.00 3.42
CA LEU A 105 13.44 -11.08 4.56
C LEU A 105 12.04 -10.63 4.98
N VAL A 106 11.81 -10.63 6.30
CA VAL A 106 10.52 -10.26 6.91
C VAL A 106 10.79 -9.25 8.03
N LEU A 107 10.03 -8.17 8.05
CA LEU A 107 10.12 -7.16 9.10
C LEU A 107 9.25 -7.55 10.30
N ASP A 108 9.86 -7.56 11.45
CA ASP A 108 9.23 -7.80 12.75
C ASP A 108 9.15 -6.46 13.50
N LEU A 109 8.00 -5.78 13.38
CA LEU A 109 7.75 -4.48 14.00
C LEU A 109 7.87 -4.58 15.53
N GLY A 110 7.22 -5.59 16.12
CA GLY A 110 7.13 -5.72 17.57
C GLY A 110 8.48 -5.94 18.26
N SER A 111 9.49 -6.40 17.52
CA SER A 111 10.83 -6.62 18.03
C SER A 111 11.90 -5.74 17.37
N ALA A 112 11.51 -4.80 16.51
CA ALA A 112 12.40 -3.91 15.75
C ALA A 112 13.52 -4.68 15.01
N ARG A 113 13.17 -5.74 14.26
CA ARG A 113 14.14 -6.61 13.58
C ARG A 113 13.80 -6.85 12.12
N VAL A 114 14.82 -7.16 11.35
CA VAL A 114 14.71 -7.82 10.06
C VAL A 114 15.08 -9.28 10.26
N LEU A 115 14.18 -10.18 9.91
CA LEU A 115 14.38 -11.63 10.02
C LEU A 115 14.64 -12.22 8.64
N LYS A 116 15.60 -13.13 8.54
CA LYS A 116 15.77 -14.02 7.40
C LYS A 116 14.98 -15.30 7.70
N VAL A 117 13.99 -15.59 6.86
CA VAL A 117 13.02 -16.67 7.09
C VAL A 117 13.16 -17.74 6.01
N ASP A 118 13.13 -19.00 6.43
CA ASP A 118 13.00 -20.13 5.51
C ASP A 118 11.54 -20.18 4.98
N PRO A 119 11.33 -19.98 3.67
CA PRO A 119 10.00 -19.90 3.08
C PRO A 119 9.23 -21.23 3.05
N LEU A 120 9.84 -22.33 3.48
CA LEU A 120 9.21 -23.65 3.55
C LEU A 120 8.80 -24.04 4.99
N THR A 121 9.61 -23.64 5.99
CA THR A 121 9.45 -24.10 7.36
C THR A 121 9.09 -23.02 8.38
N GLY A 122 9.30 -21.74 8.05
CA GLY A 122 9.14 -20.61 8.98
C GLY A 122 10.31 -20.48 9.98
N ALA A 123 11.34 -21.32 9.89
CA ALA A 123 12.55 -21.14 10.68
C ALA A 123 13.19 -19.79 10.37
N SER A 124 13.58 -19.04 11.39
CA SER A 124 14.12 -17.70 11.20
C SER A 124 15.45 -17.49 11.92
N SER A 125 16.18 -16.50 11.42
CA SER A 125 17.37 -15.95 12.09
C SER A 125 17.37 -14.44 11.97
N VAL A 126 17.98 -13.75 12.93
CA VAL A 126 18.10 -12.29 12.89
C VAL A 126 19.05 -11.90 11.77
N PHE A 127 18.55 -11.15 10.79
CA PHE A 127 19.33 -10.54 9.72
C PHE A 127 19.92 -9.19 10.15
N ALA A 128 19.11 -8.38 10.85
CA ALA A 128 19.52 -7.13 11.48
C ALA A 128 18.61 -6.78 12.65
N SER A 129 19.14 -6.06 13.64
CA SER A 129 18.36 -5.47 14.72
C SER A 129 18.45 -3.95 14.61
N LEU A 130 17.31 -3.29 14.53
CA LEU A 130 17.21 -1.85 14.51
C LEU A 130 17.33 -1.28 15.93
N PRO A 131 17.57 0.04 16.08
CA PRO A 131 17.59 0.65 17.41
C PRO A 131 16.28 0.50 18.18
N SER A 132 16.35 0.59 19.48
CA SER A 132 15.15 0.58 20.34
C SER A 132 14.22 1.74 19.95
N GLY A 133 12.92 1.44 19.87
CA GLY A 133 11.89 2.38 19.45
C GLY A 133 11.72 2.51 17.93
N ALA A 134 12.52 1.79 17.13
CA ALA A 134 12.31 1.74 15.68
C ALA A 134 11.04 0.95 15.33
N GLY A 135 10.34 1.42 14.29
CA GLY A 135 9.18 0.76 13.71
C GLY A 135 9.44 0.35 12.26
N PRO A 136 10.19 -0.77 12.00
CA PRO A 136 10.43 -1.24 10.65
C PRO A 136 9.11 -1.58 9.96
N ASN A 137 8.87 -0.98 8.77
CA ASN A 137 7.60 -1.11 8.09
C ASN A 137 7.71 -1.77 6.71
N ALA A 138 8.49 -1.21 5.80
CA ALA A 138 8.69 -1.77 4.46
C ALA A 138 10.18 -1.85 4.10
N LEU A 139 10.53 -2.65 3.08
CA LEU A 139 11.91 -2.81 2.64
C LEU A 139 12.06 -2.85 1.11
N THR A 140 13.20 -2.38 0.64
CA THR A 140 13.62 -2.47 -0.77
C THR A 140 15.13 -2.69 -0.86
N PHE A 141 15.66 -2.87 -2.08
CA PHE A 141 17.05 -3.25 -2.31
C PHE A 141 17.73 -2.34 -3.34
N ASP A 142 19.03 -2.08 -3.16
CA ASP A 142 19.87 -1.54 -4.23
C ASP A 142 20.42 -2.68 -5.14
N ASN A 143 21.16 -2.28 -6.16
CA ASN A 143 21.76 -3.25 -7.12
C ASN A 143 22.82 -4.18 -6.50
N LEU A 144 23.35 -3.82 -5.34
CA LEU A 144 24.33 -4.61 -4.58
C LEU A 144 23.66 -5.54 -3.57
N GLY A 145 22.31 -5.48 -3.47
CA GLY A 145 21.53 -6.25 -2.51
C GLY A 145 21.51 -5.69 -1.09
N ASN A 146 22.04 -4.46 -0.88
CA ASN A 146 21.84 -3.81 0.40
C ASN A 146 20.36 -3.54 0.61
N VAL A 147 19.92 -3.67 1.84
CA VAL A 147 18.50 -3.55 2.25
C VAL A 147 18.26 -2.14 2.77
N TYR A 148 17.21 -1.52 2.31
CA TYR A 148 16.71 -0.24 2.82
C TYR A 148 15.39 -0.51 3.52
N VAL A 149 15.27 -0.06 4.77
CA VAL A 149 14.11 -0.29 5.64
C VAL A 149 13.55 1.05 6.07
N SER A 150 12.27 1.28 5.83
CA SER A 150 11.55 2.42 6.38
C SER A 150 11.26 2.22 7.86
N ASP A 151 11.37 3.30 8.62
CA ASP A 151 11.09 3.33 10.04
C ASP A 151 9.99 4.36 10.31
N SER A 152 8.81 3.85 10.61
CA SER A 152 7.61 4.66 10.85
C SER A 152 7.68 5.52 12.10
N PHE A 153 8.56 5.20 13.06
CA PHE A 153 8.60 5.85 14.38
C PHE A 153 9.79 6.78 14.57
N LEU A 154 10.94 6.47 13.95
CA LEU A 154 12.16 7.27 14.09
C LEU A 154 12.44 8.20 12.89
N ALA A 155 11.48 8.35 11.98
CA ALA A 155 11.60 9.23 10.80
C ALA A 155 12.88 8.98 9.99
N THR A 156 13.25 7.71 9.79
CA THR A 156 14.54 7.29 9.24
C THR A 156 14.34 6.18 8.19
N ILE A 157 15.15 6.22 7.14
CA ILE A 157 15.39 5.05 6.29
C ILE A 157 16.73 4.45 6.71
N TRP A 158 16.72 3.20 7.11
CA TRP A 158 17.91 2.44 7.48
C TRP A 158 18.50 1.75 6.27
N ARG A 159 19.82 1.71 6.18
CA ARG A 159 20.56 0.87 5.22
C ARG A 159 21.28 -0.24 5.96
N ILE A 160 21.12 -1.48 5.47
CA ILE A 160 21.72 -2.69 6.00
C ILE A 160 22.54 -3.32 4.88
N SER A 161 23.72 -3.85 5.19
CA SER A 161 24.54 -4.60 4.23
C SER A 161 23.75 -5.78 3.63
N ALA A 162 24.05 -6.16 2.40
CA ALA A 162 23.49 -7.34 1.75
C ALA A 162 23.69 -8.65 2.55
N ALA A 163 24.72 -8.71 3.41
CA ALA A 163 25.00 -9.83 4.30
C ALA A 163 24.27 -9.73 5.66
N GLY A 164 23.52 -8.67 5.91
CA GLY A 164 22.95 -8.38 7.21
C GLY A 164 23.92 -7.62 8.14
N GLY A 165 23.61 -7.61 9.43
CA GLY A 165 24.42 -6.97 10.46
C GLY A 165 23.86 -5.62 10.93
N ALA A 166 24.73 -4.73 11.41
CA ALA A 166 24.34 -3.46 11.99
C ALA A 166 23.71 -2.51 10.94
N PRO A 167 22.50 -1.97 11.18
CA PRO A 167 21.91 -0.93 10.32
C PRO A 167 22.66 0.39 10.51
N ALA A 168 22.71 1.18 9.44
CA ALA A 168 23.17 2.56 9.47
C ALA A 168 22.04 3.48 8.98
N PRO A 169 21.85 4.69 9.54
CA PRO A 169 20.92 5.66 8.98
C PRO A 169 21.37 6.02 7.55
N TRP A 170 20.48 5.80 6.58
CA TRP A 170 20.70 6.28 5.21
C TRP A 170 20.26 7.73 5.06
N VAL A 171 19.10 8.04 5.64
CA VAL A 171 18.58 9.40 5.78
C VAL A 171 17.61 9.46 6.95
N SER A 172 17.69 10.55 7.72
CA SER A 172 16.69 10.92 8.72
C SER A 172 16.16 12.32 8.39
N ASN A 173 14.84 12.48 8.34
CA ASN A 173 14.22 13.75 7.94
C ASN A 173 12.80 13.87 8.53
N PRO A 174 12.37 15.08 8.96
CA PRO A 174 11.01 15.28 9.48
C PRO A 174 9.89 14.87 8.52
N PHE A 175 10.09 14.91 7.20
CA PHE A 175 9.09 14.43 6.22
C PHE A 175 8.84 12.92 6.28
N LEU A 176 9.71 12.16 6.94
CA LEU A 176 9.56 10.72 7.15
C LEU A 176 8.85 10.38 8.46
N GLY A 177 8.68 11.36 9.36
CA GLY A 177 7.94 11.24 10.61
C GLY A 177 6.52 11.74 10.48
N THR A 178 5.70 11.48 11.48
CA THR A 178 4.32 11.97 11.56
C THR A 178 3.87 12.25 12.98
N THR A 179 2.87 13.11 13.11
CA THR A 179 2.01 13.27 14.28
C THR A 179 0.54 13.02 13.93
N GLY A 180 0.30 12.51 12.71
CA GLY A 180 -1.04 12.18 12.20
C GLY A 180 -1.56 10.83 12.66
N VAL A 181 -2.64 10.38 12.04
CA VAL A 181 -3.31 9.12 12.36
C VAL A 181 -3.53 8.31 11.06
N PRO A 182 -3.20 7.01 11.08
CA PRO A 182 -2.51 6.27 12.15
C PRO A 182 -1.09 6.82 12.38
N PRO A 183 -0.49 6.59 13.56
CA PRO A 183 0.79 7.18 13.92
C PRO A 183 1.99 6.46 13.26
N PHE A 184 1.88 6.19 11.97
CA PHE A 184 2.91 5.59 11.13
C PHE A 184 3.43 6.64 10.14
N GLY A 185 4.70 6.99 10.24
CA GLY A 185 5.40 7.89 9.31
C GLY A 185 5.83 7.15 8.05
N ALA A 186 7.15 7.08 7.81
CA ALA A 186 7.71 6.36 6.65
C ALA A 186 7.23 4.91 6.60
N ASN A 187 6.60 4.55 5.48
CA ASN A 187 5.95 3.27 5.23
C ASN A 187 6.50 2.66 3.93
N GLY A 188 5.67 2.32 2.95
CA GLY A 188 6.08 1.75 1.68
C GLY A 188 7.20 2.54 1.03
N LEU A 189 8.21 1.85 0.46
CA LEU A 189 9.33 2.51 -0.21
C LEU A 189 9.79 1.73 -1.45
N ALA A 190 10.14 2.46 -2.50
CA ALA A 190 10.73 1.87 -3.70
C ALA A 190 11.67 2.84 -4.42
N PHE A 191 12.71 2.32 -5.04
CA PHE A 191 13.50 3.08 -6.00
C PHE A 191 12.77 3.20 -7.34
N ASN A 192 12.95 4.31 -8.05
CA ASN A 192 12.59 4.38 -9.47
C ASN A 192 13.49 3.44 -10.30
N ASN A 193 13.11 3.18 -11.56
CA ASN A 193 13.82 2.22 -12.41
C ASN A 193 15.30 2.57 -12.63
N ALA A 194 15.60 3.86 -12.76
CA ALA A 194 16.98 4.36 -12.92
C ALA A 194 17.77 4.40 -11.59
N ARG A 195 17.12 4.15 -10.44
CA ARG A 195 17.70 4.26 -9.09
C ARG A 195 18.32 5.62 -8.78
N THR A 196 17.74 6.66 -9.35
CA THR A 196 18.12 8.06 -9.12
C THR A 196 17.25 8.74 -8.05
N ALA A 197 16.17 8.09 -7.65
CA ALA A 197 15.28 8.53 -6.59
C ALA A 197 14.70 7.33 -5.84
N MET A 198 14.43 7.51 -4.55
CA MET A 198 13.58 6.65 -3.74
C MET A 198 12.29 7.41 -3.42
N PHE A 199 11.15 6.74 -3.55
CA PHE A 199 9.86 7.24 -3.12
C PHE A 199 9.47 6.53 -1.83
N VAL A 200 8.92 7.28 -0.88
CA VAL A 200 8.54 6.78 0.45
C VAL A 200 7.14 7.30 0.78
N ALA A 201 6.20 6.41 1.01
CA ALA A 201 4.89 6.77 1.53
C ALA A 201 5.00 7.20 3.00
N ASN A 202 4.19 8.16 3.42
CA ASN A 202 4.05 8.56 4.81
C ASN A 202 2.56 8.56 5.16
N THR A 203 2.17 7.55 5.93
CA THR A 203 0.76 7.22 6.15
C THR A 203 0.04 8.29 6.96
N GLY A 204 0.60 8.73 8.07
CA GLY A 204 -0.06 9.69 8.94
C GLY A 204 -0.03 11.14 8.42
N ASN A 205 0.77 11.42 7.37
CA ASN A 205 0.82 12.74 6.74
C ASN A 205 0.17 12.78 5.36
N ASP A 206 -0.37 11.66 4.86
CA ASP A 206 -1.02 11.57 3.53
C ASP A 206 -0.10 11.98 2.38
N THR A 207 1.20 11.69 2.48
CA THR A 207 2.19 12.16 1.49
C THR A 207 3.02 11.02 0.91
N VAL A 208 3.57 11.27 -0.28
CA VAL A 208 4.73 10.53 -0.78
C VAL A 208 5.93 11.47 -0.80
N VAL A 209 7.01 11.04 -0.19
CA VAL A 209 8.29 11.77 -0.11
C VAL A 209 9.21 11.21 -1.18
N LYS A 210 9.91 12.10 -1.90
CA LYS A 210 10.96 11.74 -2.86
C LYS A 210 12.31 12.07 -2.27
N ILE A 211 13.22 11.13 -2.34
CA ILE A 211 14.60 11.25 -1.87
C ILE A 211 15.53 11.06 -3.06
N PRO A 212 16.21 12.09 -3.57
CA PRO A 212 17.22 11.93 -4.62
C PRO A 212 18.30 10.94 -4.19
N VAL A 213 18.72 10.07 -5.10
CA VAL A 213 19.83 9.13 -4.88
C VAL A 213 21.06 9.67 -5.62
N GLN A 214 22.09 9.98 -4.85
CA GLN A 214 23.34 10.49 -5.36
C GLN A 214 24.34 9.37 -5.65
N SER A 215 25.51 9.72 -6.20
CA SER A 215 26.60 8.75 -6.46
C SER A 215 26.97 7.98 -5.18
N GLY A 216 27.25 6.68 -5.34
CA GLY A 216 27.53 5.79 -4.22
C GLY A 216 26.30 5.44 -3.37
N PHE A 217 25.09 5.63 -3.89
CA PHE A 217 23.82 5.37 -3.19
C PHE A 217 23.68 6.16 -1.89
N THR A 218 24.17 7.40 -1.85
CA THR A 218 23.92 8.33 -0.75
C THR A 218 22.62 9.09 -0.97
N ALA A 219 21.95 9.45 0.13
CA ALA A 219 20.69 10.20 0.05
C ALA A 219 20.96 11.69 -0.24
N GLY A 220 20.17 12.27 -1.13
CA GLY A 220 20.00 13.71 -1.26
C GLY A 220 18.98 14.24 -0.25
N THR A 221 18.60 15.51 -0.40
CA THR A 221 17.60 16.14 0.47
C THR A 221 16.19 15.64 0.15
N PRO A 222 15.46 15.04 1.10
CA PRO A 222 14.08 14.65 0.91
C PRO A 222 13.17 15.85 0.62
N GLU A 223 12.19 15.65 -0.24
CA GLU A 223 11.14 16.61 -0.59
C GLU A 223 9.79 15.93 -0.67
N VAL A 224 8.70 16.63 -0.40
CA VAL A 224 7.35 16.12 -0.62
C VAL A 224 7.10 16.06 -2.12
N PHE A 225 6.84 14.85 -2.64
CA PHE A 225 6.55 14.60 -4.05
C PHE A 225 5.08 14.83 -4.39
N VAL A 226 4.19 14.32 -3.55
CA VAL A 226 2.74 14.49 -3.68
C VAL A 226 2.09 14.48 -2.31
N ASN A 227 1.05 15.31 -2.15
CA ASN A 227 0.20 15.37 -0.96
C ASN A 227 -1.16 14.74 -1.22
N SER A 228 -1.94 14.53 -0.15
CA SER A 228 -3.35 14.14 -0.20
C SER A 228 -3.59 12.77 -0.82
N ILE A 229 -2.65 11.83 -0.61
CA ILE A 229 -2.86 10.40 -0.78
C ILE A 229 -3.29 9.88 0.59
N ASN A 230 -4.59 9.83 0.82
CA ASN A 230 -5.18 9.60 2.15
C ASN A 230 -4.76 8.26 2.75
N GLY A 231 -3.92 8.30 3.80
CA GLY A 231 -3.30 7.13 4.37
C GLY A 231 -2.32 6.44 3.41
N ALA A 232 -1.37 7.19 2.80
CA ALA A 232 -0.36 6.63 1.90
C ALA A 232 0.44 5.52 2.60
N ASP A 233 0.26 4.27 2.17
CA ASP A 233 0.79 3.07 2.82
C ASP A 233 1.83 2.38 1.92
N GLY A 234 1.62 1.16 1.49
CA GLY A 234 2.52 0.49 0.56
C GLY A 234 2.62 1.21 -0.78
N LEU A 235 3.78 1.15 -1.43
CA LEU A 235 3.95 1.66 -2.79
C LEU A 235 4.85 0.78 -3.64
N ILE A 236 4.61 0.79 -4.95
CA ILE A 236 5.45 0.15 -5.96
C ILE A 236 5.63 1.08 -7.16
N ILE A 237 6.67 0.82 -7.97
CA ILE A 237 6.99 1.58 -9.18
C ILE A 237 6.78 0.70 -10.41
N ASP A 238 6.07 1.21 -11.43
CA ASP A 238 5.90 0.51 -12.70
C ASP A 238 7.04 0.80 -13.70
N ALA A 239 7.00 0.15 -14.88
CA ALA A 239 8.02 0.31 -15.90
C ALA A 239 8.11 1.73 -16.50
N SER A 240 7.10 2.56 -16.28
CA SER A 240 7.04 3.97 -16.72
C SER A 240 7.42 4.94 -15.60
N ASP A 241 7.94 4.45 -14.48
CA ASP A 241 8.23 5.21 -13.26
C ASP A 241 6.98 5.84 -12.60
N ASN A 242 5.77 5.36 -12.92
CA ASN A 242 4.61 5.75 -12.14
C ASN A 242 4.66 5.11 -10.75
N VAL A 243 4.28 5.89 -9.74
CA VAL A 243 4.18 5.45 -8.34
C VAL A 243 2.75 4.98 -8.07
N TRP A 244 2.58 3.71 -7.77
CA TRP A 244 1.30 3.12 -7.36
C TRP A 244 1.27 3.05 -5.85
N VAL A 245 0.29 3.67 -5.21
CA VAL A 245 0.22 3.84 -3.74
C VAL A 245 -1.10 3.26 -3.23
N ALA A 246 -1.03 2.42 -2.21
CA ALA A 246 -2.20 2.07 -1.42
C ALA A 246 -2.61 3.28 -0.57
N ALA A 247 -3.80 3.83 -0.85
CA ALA A 247 -4.40 4.90 -0.07
C ALA A 247 -5.36 4.26 0.94
N ASN A 248 -4.84 3.87 2.10
CA ASN A 248 -5.54 2.96 3.00
C ASN A 248 -6.83 3.55 3.59
N GLN A 249 -6.88 4.85 3.86
CA GLN A 249 -8.07 5.53 4.39
C GLN A 249 -9.01 6.04 3.28
N ALA A 250 -8.72 5.72 2.02
CA ALA A 250 -9.58 6.01 0.87
C ALA A 250 -10.01 4.74 0.12
N ASP A 251 -9.62 3.55 0.62
CA ASP A 251 -9.99 2.24 0.05
C ASP A 251 -9.67 2.11 -1.44
N GLU A 252 -8.56 2.70 -1.88
CA GLU A 252 -8.18 2.77 -3.30
C GLU A 252 -6.68 2.63 -3.52
N ILE A 253 -6.29 2.34 -4.76
CA ILE A 253 -4.92 2.49 -5.23
C ILE A 253 -4.85 3.76 -6.07
N VAL A 254 -3.97 4.68 -5.71
CA VAL A 254 -3.71 5.91 -6.48
C VAL A 254 -2.45 5.72 -7.32
N VAL A 255 -2.51 6.02 -8.61
CA VAL A 255 -1.36 6.00 -9.52
C VAL A 255 -0.93 7.43 -9.80
N VAL A 256 0.33 7.73 -9.51
CA VAL A 256 0.93 9.06 -9.68
C VAL A 256 2.03 8.99 -10.73
N ASP A 257 2.00 9.87 -11.73
CA ASP A 257 3.03 9.92 -12.77
C ASP A 257 4.35 10.54 -12.25
N PRO A 258 5.46 10.45 -13.01
CA PRO A 258 6.74 11.01 -12.59
C PRO A 258 6.76 12.53 -12.33
N SER A 259 5.72 13.26 -12.75
CA SER A 259 5.56 14.69 -12.47
C SER A 259 4.84 14.99 -11.14
N GLY A 260 4.33 13.95 -10.45
CA GLY A 260 3.56 14.10 -9.21
C GLY A 260 2.05 14.25 -9.43
N ARG A 261 1.54 13.99 -10.65
CA ARG A 261 0.12 14.08 -10.97
C ARG A 261 -0.56 12.72 -10.81
N ALA A 262 -1.66 12.67 -10.08
CA ALA A 262 -2.52 11.48 -10.05
C ALA A 262 -3.16 11.25 -11.43
N ILE A 263 -2.95 10.06 -12.01
CA ILE A 263 -3.42 9.69 -13.36
C ILE A 263 -4.44 8.56 -13.34
N ALA A 264 -4.56 7.82 -12.23
CA ALA A 264 -5.60 6.81 -12.04
C ALA A 264 -5.92 6.62 -10.57
N LYS A 265 -7.14 6.13 -10.33
CA LYS A 265 -7.61 5.58 -9.06
C LYS A 265 -8.25 4.23 -9.35
N LEU A 266 -7.85 3.19 -8.63
CA LEU A 266 -8.24 1.81 -8.91
C LEU A 266 -8.78 1.16 -7.62
N GLY A 267 -9.74 0.26 -7.77
CA GLY A 267 -10.43 -0.36 -6.66
C GLY A 267 -11.36 0.60 -5.92
N ASP A 268 -12.13 0.04 -5.01
CA ASP A 268 -13.05 0.74 -4.11
C ASP A 268 -13.51 -0.25 -3.04
N PHE A 269 -14.09 0.23 -1.94
CA PHE A 269 -14.81 -0.62 -1.00
C PHE A 269 -16.23 -0.85 -1.51
N GLU A 270 -16.64 -2.13 -1.60
CA GLU A 270 -17.95 -2.52 -2.12
C GLU A 270 -18.83 -3.19 -1.04
N GLY A 271 -18.30 -3.37 0.17
CA GLY A 271 -19.00 -3.95 1.30
C GLY A 271 -18.27 -5.15 1.93
N ILE A 272 -18.99 -5.88 2.77
CA ILE A 272 -18.51 -7.12 3.42
C ILE A 272 -19.50 -8.23 3.04
N ASP A 273 -18.98 -9.37 2.60
CA ASP A 273 -19.82 -10.51 2.20
C ASP A 273 -20.47 -11.19 3.42
N GLU A 274 -21.38 -12.11 3.16
CA GLU A 274 -22.10 -12.88 4.19
C GLU A 274 -21.18 -13.75 5.08
N HIS A 275 -19.91 -13.90 4.69
CA HIS A 275 -18.91 -14.64 5.45
C HIS A 275 -17.95 -13.75 6.24
N GLY A 276 -18.17 -12.44 6.18
CA GLY A 276 -17.33 -11.44 6.86
C GLY A 276 -16.02 -11.14 6.14
N THR A 277 -15.96 -11.29 4.80
CA THR A 277 -14.80 -10.99 3.96
C THR A 277 -15.01 -9.64 3.25
N PRO A 278 -14.04 -8.72 3.19
CA PRO A 278 -14.14 -7.50 2.39
C PRO A 278 -14.35 -7.81 0.90
N VAL A 279 -15.28 -7.09 0.29
CA VAL A 279 -15.50 -7.05 -1.16
C VAL A 279 -14.88 -5.75 -1.68
N GLY A 280 -14.02 -5.87 -2.70
CA GLY A 280 -13.22 -4.74 -3.14
C GLY A 280 -11.99 -4.52 -2.25
N LEU A 281 -11.73 -3.27 -1.88
CA LEU A 281 -10.65 -2.87 -0.99
C LEU A 281 -11.22 -2.34 0.33
N LEU A 282 -10.64 -2.74 1.45
CA LEU A 282 -10.93 -2.15 2.76
C LEU A 282 -9.62 -1.96 3.51
N PHE A 283 -9.25 -0.70 3.72
CA PHE A 283 -7.99 -0.32 4.34
C PHE A 283 -6.80 -1.08 3.72
N PRO A 284 -6.55 -0.92 2.39
CA PRO A 284 -5.47 -1.62 1.71
C PRO A 284 -4.11 -1.18 2.23
N ALA A 285 -3.20 -2.14 2.51
CA ALA A 285 -1.87 -1.82 3.03
C ALA A 285 -0.79 -1.91 1.94
N SER A 286 -0.46 -3.10 1.50
CA SER A 286 0.66 -3.32 0.58
C SER A 286 0.21 -3.84 -0.77
N LEU A 287 1.08 -3.68 -1.78
CA LEU A 287 0.79 -4.09 -3.14
C LEU A 287 2.03 -4.66 -3.85
N VAL A 288 1.82 -5.61 -4.79
CA VAL A 288 2.87 -6.17 -5.63
C VAL A 288 2.36 -6.50 -7.03
N PHE A 289 3.20 -6.25 -8.05
CA PHE A 289 2.89 -6.68 -9.42
C PHE A 289 3.21 -8.16 -9.62
N SER A 290 2.26 -8.91 -10.17
CA SER A 290 2.52 -10.26 -10.69
C SER A 290 1.51 -10.62 -11.78
N ASN A 291 1.96 -11.26 -12.86
CA ASN A 291 1.13 -11.85 -13.90
C ASN A 291 0.03 -10.92 -14.47
N GLY A 292 0.34 -9.63 -14.67
CA GLY A 292 -0.59 -8.63 -15.21
C GLY A 292 -1.63 -8.13 -14.20
N PHE A 293 -1.43 -8.41 -12.91
CA PHE A 293 -2.24 -7.91 -11.81
C PHE A 293 -1.39 -7.18 -10.77
N VAL A 294 -2.04 -6.30 -10.04
CA VAL A 294 -1.60 -5.81 -8.74
C VAL A 294 -2.36 -6.60 -7.69
N TYR A 295 -1.64 -7.29 -6.82
CA TYR A 295 -2.19 -7.93 -5.63
C TYR A 295 -2.10 -6.96 -4.48
N VAL A 296 -3.15 -6.91 -3.66
CA VAL A 296 -3.31 -5.91 -2.59
C VAL A 296 -3.79 -6.61 -1.33
N THR A 297 -3.16 -6.36 -0.21
CA THR A 297 -3.65 -6.83 1.10
C THR A 297 -4.75 -5.92 1.63
N ASN A 298 -5.87 -6.49 2.03
CA ASN A 298 -6.91 -5.80 2.80
C ASN A 298 -6.58 -5.93 4.29
N LEU A 299 -5.82 -4.96 4.80
CA LEU A 299 -5.41 -4.90 6.22
C LEU A 299 -6.64 -4.78 7.12
N SER A 300 -7.66 -4.06 6.66
CA SER A 300 -8.93 -3.88 7.37
C SER A 300 -8.72 -3.47 8.83
N LEU A 301 -7.87 -2.46 9.05
CA LEU A 301 -7.46 -2.04 10.40
C LEU A 301 -8.49 -1.10 11.02
N ASP A 302 -8.88 -1.39 12.24
CA ASP A 302 -9.75 -0.51 13.02
C ASP A 302 -8.95 0.62 13.68
N LEU A 303 -9.04 1.84 13.15
CA LEU A 303 -8.31 3.00 13.66
C LEU A 303 -8.77 3.48 15.05
N ARG A 304 -9.85 2.92 15.62
CA ARG A 304 -10.21 3.16 17.03
C ARG A 304 -9.11 2.66 17.98
N LEU A 305 -8.29 1.70 17.55
CA LEU A 305 -7.08 1.27 18.27
C LEU A 305 -6.09 2.43 18.52
N PHE A 306 -6.13 3.45 17.66
CA PHE A 306 -5.30 4.66 17.76
C PHE A 306 -6.10 5.90 18.19
N GLY A 307 -7.33 5.72 18.67
CA GLY A 307 -8.20 6.81 19.14
C GLY A 307 -8.83 7.65 18.03
N ALA A 308 -8.81 7.17 16.79
CA ALA A 308 -9.35 7.89 15.63
C ALA A 308 -10.42 7.06 14.91
N PRO A 309 -11.68 7.08 15.37
CA PRO A 309 -12.75 6.40 14.67
C PRO A 309 -13.04 7.07 13.33
N THR A 310 -12.96 6.29 12.25
CA THR A 310 -13.37 6.66 10.89
C THR A 310 -14.54 5.79 10.46
N VAL A 311 -15.13 6.06 9.29
CA VAL A 311 -16.16 5.19 8.69
C VAL A 311 -15.59 3.78 8.47
N ASP A 312 -14.35 3.68 8.00
CA ASP A 312 -13.67 2.41 7.74
C ASP A 312 -13.51 1.57 9.01
N SER A 313 -13.34 2.22 10.18
CA SER A 313 -13.29 1.53 11.48
C SER A 313 -14.58 0.77 11.80
N GLN A 314 -15.73 1.24 11.33
CA GLN A 314 -17.00 0.53 11.49
C GLN A 314 -17.04 -0.71 10.63
N TRP A 315 -16.59 -0.60 9.37
CA TRP A 315 -16.52 -1.72 8.45
C TRP A 315 -15.45 -2.73 8.87
N ALA A 316 -14.28 -2.26 9.29
CA ALA A 316 -13.19 -3.12 9.76
C ALA A 316 -13.61 -3.98 10.97
N ALA A 317 -14.49 -3.48 11.83
CA ALA A 317 -15.02 -4.24 12.96
C ALA A 317 -15.92 -5.42 12.58
N GLU A 318 -16.50 -5.40 11.38
CA GLU A 318 -17.33 -6.49 10.85
C GLU A 318 -16.53 -7.56 10.12
N VAL A 319 -15.23 -7.32 9.87
CA VAL A 319 -14.36 -8.27 9.19
C VAL A 319 -14.01 -9.43 10.13
N THR A 320 -14.39 -10.64 9.72
CA THR A 320 -14.04 -11.88 10.42
C THR A 320 -13.14 -12.80 9.58
N ARG A 321 -12.99 -12.49 8.29
CA ARG A 321 -12.13 -13.22 7.35
C ARG A 321 -11.37 -12.22 6.49
N TYR A 322 -10.09 -12.21 6.65
CA TYR A 322 -9.19 -11.32 5.91
C TYR A 322 -8.81 -11.89 4.54
N ASN A 323 -8.49 -11.02 3.60
CA ASN A 323 -8.20 -11.45 2.23
C ASN A 323 -7.10 -10.62 1.56
N VAL A 324 -6.62 -11.17 0.45
CA VAL A 324 -5.86 -10.47 -0.58
C VAL A 324 -6.78 -10.24 -1.76
N ALA A 325 -6.86 -9.00 -2.21
CA ALA A 325 -7.54 -8.64 -3.46
C ALA A 325 -6.54 -8.60 -4.63
N ARG A 326 -7.05 -8.53 -5.85
CA ARG A 326 -6.25 -8.23 -7.04
C ARG A 326 -6.99 -7.32 -7.99
N ILE A 327 -6.24 -6.46 -8.67
CA ILE A 327 -6.72 -5.50 -9.67
C ILE A 327 -5.92 -5.73 -10.96
N ARG A 328 -6.50 -5.56 -12.14
CA ARG A 328 -5.71 -5.57 -13.37
C ARG A 328 -4.69 -4.45 -13.34
N ALA A 329 -3.41 -4.78 -13.60
CA ALA A 329 -2.30 -3.83 -13.63
C ALA A 329 -2.34 -3.00 -14.92
N GLN A 330 -3.42 -2.25 -15.12
CA GLN A 330 -3.66 -1.42 -16.29
C GLN A 330 -4.20 -0.07 -15.85
N ILE A 331 -3.52 1.00 -16.24
CA ILE A 331 -3.99 2.36 -16.05
C ILE A 331 -5.11 2.60 -17.08
N PRO A 332 -6.35 2.87 -16.65
CA PRO A 332 -7.42 3.18 -17.56
C PRO A 332 -7.08 4.42 -18.41
N PRO A 333 -7.40 4.45 -19.71
CA PRO A 333 -7.19 5.64 -20.51
C PRO A 333 -7.98 6.81 -19.93
N LEU A 334 -7.38 8.00 -19.92
CA LEU A 334 -8.13 9.23 -19.67
C LEU A 334 -9.20 9.34 -20.76
N ARG A 335 -10.47 9.58 -20.39
CA ARG A 335 -11.48 9.90 -21.39
C ARG A 335 -11.07 11.19 -22.06
N GLU A 336 -10.74 11.13 -23.34
CA GLU A 336 -10.67 12.32 -24.17
C GLU A 336 -12.09 12.92 -24.18
N ILE A 337 -12.20 14.17 -23.73
CA ILE A 337 -13.43 14.93 -23.93
C ILE A 337 -13.41 15.25 -25.42
N GLU A 338 -14.21 14.52 -26.22
CA GLU A 338 -14.52 14.97 -27.55
C GLU A 338 -15.19 16.35 -27.42
N HIS A 339 -14.44 17.39 -27.72
CA HIS A 339 -14.97 18.68 -27.99
C HIS A 339 -15.67 18.57 -29.36
N ASP A 340 -16.94 18.17 -29.35
CA ASP A 340 -17.80 18.41 -30.51
C ASP A 340 -17.84 19.92 -30.73
N ALA A 341 -16.99 20.36 -31.67
CA ALA A 341 -17.09 21.71 -32.24
C ALA A 341 -18.34 21.75 -33.12
N HIS A 342 -19.40 22.37 -32.61
CA HIS A 342 -20.52 22.84 -33.38
C HIS A 342 -20.50 24.39 -33.52
#